data_fb40bdf5d5a4a33c091458c8b781a384
#
_entry.id   fb40bdf5d5a4a33c091458c8b781a384
#
_cell.length_a   1.000
_cell.length_b   1.000
_cell.length_c   1.000
_cell.angle_alpha   90.00
_cell.angle_beta   90.00
_cell.angle_gamma   90.00
#
_symmetry.space_group_name_H-M   'P 1'
#
loop_
_entity.id
_entity.type
_entity.pdbx_description
1 polymer ?
#
loop_
_entity_poly.entity_id
_entity_poly.type
_entity_poly.pdbx_seq_one_letter_code
_entity_poly.pdbx_strand_id
1 'polypeptide(L)'
;MKNFALIGAAGYIAPRHMRAINDTGNRLSAAYDVNDSVGIIDSISPQSEFFTEFERFYEHAHQRRRNPATALDYVAICSPNYLHHAHIAAGLRLGADVICEK
;
A
#
# COMPACT_ATOMS: atom_id res chain seq x y z
N MET A 1 -5.28 9.88 12.29
CA MET A 1 -5.20 8.63 11.52
C MET A 1 -4.48 8.87 10.20
N LYS A 2 -3.47 8.08 9.90
CA LYS A 2 -2.72 8.18 8.64
C LYS A 2 -3.23 7.14 7.66
N ASN A 3 -3.17 7.47 6.36
CA ASN A 3 -3.55 6.57 5.28
C ASN A 3 -2.29 5.91 4.72
N PHE A 4 -2.30 4.59 4.70
CA PHE A 4 -1.20 3.77 4.19
C PHE A 4 -1.64 3.04 2.93
N ALA A 5 -0.70 2.82 2.02
CA ALA A 5 -0.84 1.84 0.96
C ALA A 5 0.27 0.80 1.11
N LEU A 6 0.02 -0.39 0.60
CA LEU A 6 0.94 -1.50 0.66
C LEU A 6 1.17 -2.05 -0.74
N ILE A 7 2.41 -2.01 -1.20
CA ILE A 7 2.81 -2.59 -2.49
C ILE A 7 3.51 -3.91 -2.22
N GLY A 8 3.06 -4.99 -2.86
CA GLY A 8 3.53 -6.33 -2.58
C GLY A 8 2.70 -7.00 -1.49
N ALA A 9 1.39 -6.82 -1.53
CA ALA A 9 0.47 -7.27 -0.48
C ALA A 9 0.43 -8.78 -0.28
N ALA A 10 0.80 -9.56 -1.28
CA ALA A 10 0.89 -11.02 -1.18
C ALA A 10 2.28 -11.48 -0.73
N GLY A 11 3.19 -10.55 -0.46
CA GLY A 11 4.55 -10.88 -0.03
C GLY A 11 4.58 -11.43 1.39
N TYR A 12 5.67 -12.12 1.71
CA TYR A 12 5.83 -12.81 2.99
C TYR A 12 5.77 -11.87 4.20
N ILE A 13 6.34 -10.68 4.07
CA ILE A 13 6.41 -9.71 5.17
C ILE A 13 5.17 -8.82 5.27
N ALA A 14 4.33 -8.80 4.24
CA ALA A 14 3.18 -7.90 4.16
C ALA A 14 2.21 -8.00 5.35
N PRO A 15 1.88 -9.20 5.88
CA PRO A 15 0.99 -9.29 7.03
C PRO A 15 1.48 -8.53 8.26
N ARG A 16 2.79 -8.46 8.47
CA ARG A 16 3.36 -7.68 9.58
C ARG A 16 3.05 -6.21 9.45
N HIS A 17 3.19 -5.67 8.23
CA HIS A 17 2.87 -4.27 7.96
C HIS A 17 1.39 -4.00 8.15
N MET A 18 0.54 -4.89 7.66
CA MET A 18 -0.92 -4.73 7.82
C MET A 18 -1.32 -4.68 9.29
N ARG A 19 -0.78 -5.58 10.11
CA ARG A 19 -1.07 -5.60 11.54
C ARG A 19 -0.56 -4.36 12.24
N ALA A 20 0.66 -3.92 11.90
CA ALA A 20 1.23 -2.71 12.50
C ALA A 20 0.42 -1.47 12.16
N ILE A 21 -0.08 -1.36 10.93
CA ILE A 21 -0.93 -0.25 10.52
C ILE A 21 -2.21 -0.23 11.36
N ASN A 22 -2.88 -1.37 11.50
CA ASN A 22 -4.08 -1.47 12.31
C ASN A 22 -3.83 -1.19 13.78
N ASP A 23 -2.78 -1.79 14.35
CA ASP A 23 -2.48 -1.70 15.78
C ASP A 23 -2.11 -0.28 16.19
N THR A 24 -1.60 0.52 15.28
CA THR A 24 -1.26 1.92 15.55
C THR A 24 -2.43 2.89 15.30
N GLY A 25 -3.61 2.37 14.98
CA GLY A 25 -4.79 3.19 14.76
C GLY A 25 -4.83 3.88 13.41
N ASN A 26 -4.05 3.40 12.45
CA ASN A 26 -4.00 3.95 11.10
C ASN A 26 -4.83 3.09 10.14
N ARG A 27 -4.96 3.56 8.90
CA ARG A 27 -5.79 2.89 7.89
C ARG A 27 -4.93 2.38 6.75
N LEU A 28 -5.10 1.11 6.40
CA LEU A 28 -4.63 0.59 5.12
C LEU A 28 -5.71 0.88 4.10
N SER A 29 -5.54 1.92 3.29
CA SER A 29 -6.58 2.36 2.34
C SER A 29 -6.49 1.65 1.00
N ALA A 30 -5.31 1.24 0.58
CA ALA A 30 -5.12 0.57 -0.71
C ALA A 30 -3.96 -0.43 -0.64
N ALA A 31 -4.06 -1.49 -1.41
CA ALA A 31 -3.01 -2.51 -1.50
C ALA A 31 -2.89 -3.02 -2.93
N TYR A 32 -1.69 -3.41 -3.31
CA TYR A 32 -1.40 -3.90 -4.64
C TYR A 32 -0.52 -5.14 -4.61
N ASP A 33 -0.86 -6.13 -5.44
CA ASP A 33 0.02 -7.25 -5.78
C ASP A 33 -0.48 -7.86 -7.09
N VAL A 34 0.44 -8.36 -7.90
CA VAL A 34 0.07 -9.08 -9.14
C VAL A 34 -0.64 -10.40 -8.81
N ASN A 35 -0.40 -10.94 -7.63
CA ASN A 35 -1.02 -12.16 -7.14
C ASN A 35 -2.27 -11.79 -6.34
N ASP A 36 -3.41 -12.37 -6.69
CA ASP A 36 -4.67 -12.09 -6.03
C ASP A 36 -4.93 -12.97 -4.79
N SER A 37 -3.99 -13.81 -4.39
CA SER A 37 -4.11 -14.65 -3.19
C SER A 37 -3.80 -13.84 -1.94
N VAL A 38 -4.65 -12.86 -1.64
CA VAL A 38 -4.46 -11.92 -0.52
C VAL A 38 -5.61 -11.95 0.47
N GLY A 39 -6.17 -13.12 0.70
CA GLY A 39 -7.30 -13.29 1.63
C GLY A 39 -7.05 -12.73 3.03
N ILE A 40 -5.78 -12.59 3.42
CA ILE A 40 -5.43 -12.01 4.71
C ILE A 40 -5.84 -10.54 4.83
N ILE A 41 -5.97 -9.82 3.72
CA ILE A 41 -6.44 -8.44 3.73
C ILE A 41 -7.87 -8.38 4.27
N ASP A 42 -8.72 -9.32 3.86
CA ASP A 42 -10.10 -9.36 4.31
C ASP A 42 -10.22 -9.55 5.82
N SER A 43 -9.28 -10.27 6.42
CA SER A 43 -9.32 -10.49 7.86
C SER A 43 -8.69 -9.37 8.67
N ILE A 44 -7.68 -8.68 8.13
CA ILE A 44 -6.96 -7.62 8.85
C ILE A 44 -7.51 -6.24 8.50
N SER A 45 -7.79 -5.98 7.22
CA SER A 45 -8.20 -4.67 6.71
C SER A 45 -9.28 -4.81 5.65
N PRO A 46 -10.50 -5.24 6.02
CA PRO A 46 -11.56 -5.51 5.05
C PRO A 46 -12.01 -4.29 4.24
N GLN A 47 -11.74 -3.08 4.73
CA GLN A 47 -12.10 -1.84 4.04
C GLN A 47 -11.09 -1.41 2.99
N SER A 48 -9.96 -2.12 2.84
CA SER A 48 -8.92 -1.75 1.87
C SER A 48 -9.37 -2.03 0.44
N GLU A 49 -9.00 -1.13 -0.48
CA GLU A 49 -9.14 -1.37 -1.91
C GLU A 49 -7.94 -2.18 -2.40
N PHE A 50 -8.19 -3.31 -3.06
CA PHE A 50 -7.12 -4.16 -3.57
C PHE A 50 -7.05 -4.12 -5.09
N PHE A 51 -5.83 -4.03 -5.62
CA PHE A 51 -5.58 -3.95 -7.07
C PHE A 51 -4.56 -5.00 -7.48
N THR A 52 -4.77 -5.61 -8.65
CA THR A 52 -3.82 -6.53 -9.27
C THR A 52 -3.05 -5.89 -10.41
N GLU A 53 -3.45 -4.70 -10.85
CA GLU A 53 -2.76 -3.93 -11.88
C GLU A 53 -2.19 -2.66 -11.27
N PHE A 54 -0.88 -2.46 -11.43
CA PHE A 54 -0.19 -1.34 -10.79
C PHE A 54 -0.73 0.00 -11.26
N GLU A 55 -1.04 0.13 -12.55
CA GLU A 55 -1.56 1.38 -13.10
C GLU A 55 -2.88 1.78 -12.47
N ARG A 56 -3.75 0.82 -12.19
CA ARG A 56 -5.03 1.08 -11.54
C ARG A 56 -4.83 1.50 -10.07
N PHE A 57 -3.90 0.86 -9.39
CA PHE A 57 -3.53 1.23 -8.04
C PHE A 57 -3.00 2.67 -8.01
N TYR A 58 -2.06 2.97 -8.90
CA TYR A 58 -1.45 4.29 -8.97
C TYR A 58 -2.48 5.37 -9.28
N GLU A 59 -3.35 5.14 -10.26
CA GLU A 59 -4.38 6.09 -10.63
C GLU A 59 -5.36 6.35 -9.49
N HIS A 60 -5.76 5.31 -8.78
CA HIS A 60 -6.62 5.43 -7.60
C HIS A 60 -6.00 6.36 -6.55
N ALA A 61 -4.74 6.14 -6.23
CA ALA A 61 -4.03 6.95 -5.26
C ALA A 61 -3.78 8.37 -5.77
N HIS A 62 -3.46 8.50 -7.05
CA HIS A 62 -3.18 9.79 -7.68
C HIS A 62 -4.41 10.70 -7.66
N GLN A 63 -5.57 10.16 -7.98
CA GLN A 63 -6.82 10.92 -7.97
C GLN A 63 -7.18 11.44 -6.59
N ARG A 64 -6.75 10.75 -5.53
CA ARG A 64 -7.09 11.08 -4.15
C ARG A 64 -6.06 11.93 -3.44
N ARG A 65 -4.94 12.22 -4.09
CA ARG A 65 -3.80 12.90 -3.44
C ARG A 65 -4.08 14.34 -3.02
N ARG A 66 -5.07 14.99 -3.64
CA ARG A 66 -5.38 16.40 -3.36
C ARG A 66 -6.28 16.59 -2.14
N ASN A 67 -6.95 15.52 -1.71
CA ASN A 67 -7.80 15.59 -0.53
C ASN A 67 -7.03 15.04 0.67
N PRO A 68 -6.71 15.87 1.68
CA PRO A 68 -5.95 15.40 2.83
C PRO A 68 -6.59 14.22 3.57
N ALA A 69 -7.92 14.08 3.48
CA ALA A 69 -8.60 12.97 4.14
C ALA A 69 -8.37 11.62 3.42
N THR A 70 -8.05 11.64 2.12
CA THR A 70 -7.89 10.44 1.29
C THR A 70 -6.49 10.26 0.73
N ALA A 71 -5.64 11.30 0.79
CA ALA A 71 -4.27 11.21 0.30
C ALA A 71 -3.47 10.19 1.11
N LEU A 72 -2.57 9.48 0.42
CA LEU A 72 -1.67 8.55 1.11
C LEU A 72 -0.61 9.33 1.87
N ASP A 73 -0.43 8.98 3.14
CA ASP A 73 0.65 9.53 3.97
C ASP A 73 1.91 8.66 3.83
N TYR A 74 1.73 7.35 3.74
CA TYR A 74 2.83 6.39 3.66
C TYR A 74 2.54 5.31 2.64
N VAL A 75 3.60 4.86 1.96
CA VAL A 75 3.56 3.67 1.10
C VAL A 75 4.60 2.69 1.62
N ALA A 76 4.16 1.53 2.06
CA ALA A 76 5.04 0.44 2.48
C ALA A 76 5.29 -0.49 1.31
N ILE A 77 6.55 -0.81 1.04
CA ILE A 77 6.95 -1.61 -0.12
C ILE A 77 7.49 -2.96 0.35
N CYS A 78 6.77 -4.01 -0.02
CA CYS A 78 7.11 -5.40 0.30
C CYS A 78 7.28 -6.24 -0.98
N SER A 79 7.39 -5.59 -2.13
CA SER A 79 7.58 -6.26 -3.41
C SER A 79 9.02 -6.78 -3.57
N PRO A 80 9.28 -7.65 -4.57
CA PRO A 80 10.64 -8.14 -4.81
C PRO A 80 11.64 -6.99 -5.04
N ASN A 81 12.89 -7.20 -4.64
CA ASN A 81 13.93 -6.18 -4.66
C ASN A 81 14.11 -5.50 -6.02
N TYR A 82 13.98 -6.26 -7.11
CA TYR A 82 14.18 -5.69 -8.45
C TYR A 82 13.11 -4.67 -8.83
N LEU A 83 11.99 -4.61 -8.11
CA LEU A 83 10.92 -3.65 -8.34
C LEU A 83 10.97 -2.45 -7.38
N HIS A 84 11.83 -2.49 -6.36
CA HIS A 84 11.83 -1.47 -5.31
C HIS A 84 12.04 -0.07 -5.86
N HIS A 85 12.99 0.10 -6.78
CA HIS A 85 13.28 1.44 -7.32
C HIS A 85 12.04 2.07 -7.97
N ALA A 86 11.35 1.32 -8.82
CA ALA A 86 10.16 1.82 -9.50
C ALA A 86 9.03 2.11 -8.51
N HIS A 87 8.84 1.25 -7.52
CA HIS A 87 7.79 1.43 -6.52
C HIS A 87 8.08 2.59 -5.57
N ILE A 88 9.34 2.78 -5.19
CA ILE A 88 9.75 3.94 -4.38
C ILE A 88 9.46 5.22 -5.15
N ALA A 89 9.85 5.29 -6.43
CA ALA A 89 9.61 6.47 -7.25
C ALA A 89 8.11 6.77 -7.35
N ALA A 90 7.29 5.75 -7.53
CA ALA A 90 5.84 5.93 -7.60
C ALA A 90 5.27 6.48 -6.30
N GLY A 91 5.70 5.95 -5.15
CA GLY A 91 5.26 6.44 -3.84
C GLY A 91 5.61 7.90 -3.63
N LEU A 92 6.82 8.30 -4.00
CA LEU A 92 7.25 9.69 -3.87
C LEU A 92 6.46 10.62 -4.79
N ARG A 93 6.13 10.18 -6.00
CA ARG A 93 5.29 10.96 -6.92
C ARG A 93 3.87 11.18 -6.38
N LEU A 94 3.39 10.25 -5.56
CA LEU A 94 2.08 10.39 -4.91
C LEU A 94 2.12 11.34 -3.72
N GLY A 95 3.30 11.86 -3.37
CA GLY A 95 3.47 12.74 -2.22
C GLY A 95 3.53 12.00 -0.90
N ALA A 96 3.69 10.69 -0.90
CA ALA A 96 3.76 9.87 0.29
C ALA A 96 5.20 9.67 0.75
N ASP A 97 5.38 9.43 2.04
CA ASP A 97 6.64 8.92 2.57
C ASP A 97 6.71 7.42 2.27
N VAL A 98 7.90 6.91 2.02
CA VAL A 98 8.09 5.53 1.59
C VAL A 98 8.82 4.74 2.66
N ILE A 99 8.26 3.56 3.00
CA ILE A 99 8.87 2.59 3.90
C ILE A 99 9.21 1.37 3.06
N CYS A 100 10.49 1.04 2.96
CA CYS A 100 10.92 -0.07 2.10
C CYS A 100 11.72 -1.09 2.91
N GLU A 101 11.28 -2.34 2.88
CA GLU A 101 12.02 -3.46 3.48
C GLU A 101 13.14 -3.91 2.54
N LYS A 102 14.22 -4.32 3.10
CA LYS A 102 15.34 -4.87 2.33
C LYS A 102 15.12 -6.33 1.99
#